data_8893cfad9de6ba313828c8a320a055d5
#
_entry.id   8893cfad9de6ba313828c8a320a055d5
#
_cell.length_a   1.000
_cell.length_b   1.000
_cell.length_c   1.000
_cell.angle_alpha   90.00
_cell.angle_beta   90.00
_cell.angle_gamma   90.00
#
_symmetry.space_group_name_H-M   'P 1'
#
loop_
_entity.id
_entity.type
_entity.pdbx_description
1 polymer ?
#
loop_
_entity_poly.entity_id
_entity_poly.type
_entity_poly.pdbx_seq_one_letter_code
_entity_poly.pdbx_strand_id
1 'polypeptide(L)'
;AGGVVFVSHDRYLIDRVATKTIELSSDGAFVVEGGYQSHLLAKAERQAKSDRDEATRRVLERKELAWLQRGARARRRKSKSRLAIAQRTLTAPAREEQRIGPLALNDFGQQRLGRQVIDLENVGAEVGGKKLFDNVNLLMSSMERLGVVGPNGVGKSTLLDVIAGRRIPTTGTVNYGSTIRIGYFDQTGQTLDQDASVEEIVAGPGSRLDHRQTNLLGRFWFEPATHRAQVKTLSGGEQRRLQLMSVLASEPNVLLLDEPLGSLDYSLRQ
;
A
#
# COMPACT_ATOMS: atom_id res chain seq x y z
N ALA A 1 4.29 2.97 16.80
CA ALA A 1 4.95 2.27 15.70
C ALA A 1 4.11 1.05 15.34
N GLY A 2 3.48 1.08 14.16
CA GLY A 2 2.58 0.03 13.69
C GLY A 2 3.16 -0.75 12.52
N GLY A 3 2.53 -1.87 12.14
CA GLY A 3 2.87 -2.64 10.94
C GLY A 3 2.05 -2.17 9.74
N VAL A 4 2.60 -2.32 8.53
CA VAL A 4 1.92 -2.01 7.28
C VAL A 4 2.06 -3.18 6.32
N VAL A 5 0.95 -3.61 5.72
CA VAL A 5 0.95 -4.54 4.59
C VAL A 5 0.31 -3.81 3.41
N PHE A 6 0.97 -3.83 2.27
CA PHE A 6 0.45 -3.14 1.10
C PHE A 6 0.64 -3.95 -0.19
N VAL A 7 -0.36 -3.89 -1.04
CA VAL A 7 -0.30 -4.37 -2.43
C VAL A 7 -0.05 -3.17 -3.32
N SER A 8 0.93 -3.26 -4.20
CA SER A 8 1.14 -2.24 -5.22
C SER A 8 1.80 -2.82 -6.47
N HIS A 9 1.47 -2.24 -7.62
CA HIS A 9 2.19 -2.45 -8.89
C HIS A 9 3.31 -1.42 -9.08
N ASP A 10 3.41 -0.41 -8.22
CA ASP A 10 4.48 0.57 -8.27
C ASP A 10 5.75 0.00 -7.62
N ARG A 11 6.69 -0.42 -8.48
CA ARG A 11 7.98 -1.00 -8.10
C ARG A 11 8.83 -0.05 -7.27
N TYR A 12 8.74 1.25 -7.57
CA TYR A 12 9.48 2.27 -6.84
C TYR A 12 8.96 2.44 -5.40
N LEU A 13 7.63 2.42 -5.23
CA LEU A 13 7.02 2.45 -3.91
C LEU A 13 7.46 1.24 -3.07
N ILE A 14 7.39 0.04 -3.67
CA ILE A 14 7.77 -1.20 -2.97
C ILE A 14 9.25 -1.15 -2.57
N ASP A 15 10.12 -0.74 -3.47
CA ASP A 15 11.57 -0.67 -3.20
C ASP A 15 11.93 0.33 -2.10
N ARG A 16 11.18 1.43 -2.00
CA ARG A 16 11.46 2.50 -1.05
C ARG A 16 10.81 2.30 0.31
N VAL A 17 9.68 1.62 0.37
CA VAL A 17 8.85 1.52 1.59
C VAL A 17 8.93 0.16 2.23
N ALA A 18 8.98 -0.94 1.45
CA ALA A 18 8.95 -2.28 2.00
C ALA A 18 10.26 -2.62 2.75
N THR A 19 10.12 -3.19 3.93
CA THR A 19 11.21 -3.85 4.67
C THR A 19 11.26 -5.34 4.36
N LYS A 20 10.14 -5.89 3.89
CA LYS A 20 9.97 -7.28 3.49
C LYS A 20 9.01 -7.34 2.30
N THR A 21 9.26 -8.23 1.36
CA THR A 21 8.41 -8.42 0.17
C THR A 21 7.97 -9.87 0.09
N ILE A 22 6.66 -10.09 -0.12
CA ILE A 22 6.11 -11.41 -0.44
C ILE A 22 5.67 -11.44 -1.90
N GLU A 23 6.20 -12.40 -2.67
CA GLU A 23 5.74 -12.71 -4.02
C GLU A 23 4.68 -13.81 -3.95
N LEU A 24 3.49 -13.53 -4.47
CA LEU A 24 2.47 -14.53 -4.75
C LEU A 24 2.58 -14.98 -6.21
N SER A 25 2.64 -16.28 -6.44
CA SER A 25 2.62 -16.89 -7.77
C SER A 25 1.78 -18.15 -7.76
N SER A 26 1.52 -18.74 -8.94
CA SER A 26 0.89 -20.06 -9.08
C SER A 26 1.68 -21.17 -8.38
N ASP A 27 2.99 -20.99 -8.25
CA ASP A 27 3.92 -21.98 -7.73
C ASP A 27 4.14 -21.84 -6.21
N GLY A 28 3.49 -20.85 -5.58
CA GLY A 28 3.57 -20.61 -4.14
C GLY A 28 3.84 -19.17 -3.75
N ALA A 29 4.07 -18.96 -2.46
CA ALA A 29 4.42 -17.67 -1.87
C ALA A 29 5.90 -17.66 -1.45
N PHE A 30 6.61 -16.60 -1.82
CA PHE A 30 8.03 -16.44 -1.51
C PHE A 30 8.27 -15.13 -0.78
N VAL A 31 8.79 -15.23 0.42
CA VAL A 31 9.10 -14.09 1.28
C VAL A 31 10.59 -13.75 1.16
N VAL A 32 10.88 -12.46 0.97
CA VAL A 32 12.25 -11.93 0.83
C VAL A 32 12.38 -10.69 1.71
N GLU A 33 13.49 -10.60 2.45
CA GLU A 33 13.84 -9.38 3.16
C GLU A 33 14.26 -8.29 2.18
N GLY A 34 13.71 -7.08 2.36
CA GLY A 34 13.99 -5.92 1.51
C GLY A 34 12.87 -5.58 0.53
N GLY A 35 13.16 -4.60 -0.33
CA GLY A 35 12.24 -4.05 -1.33
C GLY A 35 12.22 -4.84 -2.62
N TYR A 36 11.74 -4.18 -3.70
CA TYR A 36 11.53 -4.81 -5.00
C TYR A 36 12.83 -5.29 -5.66
N GLN A 37 13.95 -4.59 -5.48
CA GLN A 37 15.25 -5.02 -6.02
C GLN A 37 15.72 -6.31 -5.37
N SER A 38 15.62 -6.42 -4.05
CA SER A 38 15.96 -7.65 -3.30
C SER A 38 15.10 -8.83 -3.76
N HIS A 39 13.80 -8.59 -4.00
CA HIS A 39 12.89 -9.59 -4.55
C HIS A 39 13.34 -10.06 -5.95
N LEU A 40 13.73 -9.14 -6.86
CA LEU A 40 14.21 -9.51 -8.20
C LEU A 40 15.49 -10.35 -8.15
N LEU A 41 16.44 -9.98 -7.28
CA LEU A 41 17.67 -10.75 -7.10
C LEU A 41 17.39 -12.16 -6.59
N ALA A 42 16.58 -12.29 -5.56
CA ALA A 42 16.18 -13.59 -5.00
C ALA A 42 15.39 -14.45 -6.02
N LYS A 43 14.57 -13.80 -6.85
CA LYS A 43 13.85 -14.46 -7.94
C LYS A 43 14.80 -14.98 -9.01
N ALA A 44 15.77 -14.16 -9.43
CA ALA A 44 16.80 -14.56 -10.40
C ALA A 44 17.65 -15.72 -9.87
N GLU A 45 18.03 -15.70 -8.58
CA GLU A 45 18.75 -16.80 -7.95
C GLU A 45 17.95 -18.10 -7.91
N ARG A 46 16.65 -18.02 -7.58
CA ARG A 46 15.74 -19.20 -7.60
C ARG A 46 15.63 -19.80 -8.99
N GLN A 47 15.45 -18.93 -10.00
CA GLN A 47 15.36 -19.39 -11.38
C GLN A 47 16.68 -19.97 -11.87
N ALA A 48 17.81 -19.37 -11.51
CA ALA A 48 19.14 -19.89 -11.89
C ALA A 48 19.42 -21.28 -11.28
N LYS A 49 18.79 -21.62 -10.17
CA LYS A 49 18.88 -22.98 -9.58
C LYS A 49 17.98 -24.00 -10.31
N SER A 50 16.84 -23.56 -10.84
CA SER A 50 15.87 -24.44 -11.50
C SER A 50 16.18 -24.66 -13.00
N ASP A 51 16.83 -23.71 -13.63
CA ASP A 51 17.01 -23.72 -15.08
C ASP A 51 18.48 -23.81 -15.49
N ARG A 52 19.01 -25.00 -15.59
CA ARG A 52 20.26 -25.24 -16.35
C ARG A 52 20.08 -25.08 -17.88
N ASP A 53 18.85 -25.04 -18.37
CA ASP A 53 18.55 -25.05 -19.82
C ASP A 53 17.95 -23.76 -20.43
N GLU A 54 17.69 -22.68 -19.66
CA GLU A 54 17.08 -21.46 -20.22
C GLU A 54 18.03 -20.25 -20.35
N ALA A 55 18.94 -20.30 -21.30
CA ALA A 55 19.80 -19.15 -21.64
C ALA A 55 18.98 -17.91 -22.09
N THR A 56 17.80 -18.12 -22.66
CA THR A 56 16.95 -17.04 -23.19
C THR A 56 16.26 -16.23 -22.09
N ARG A 57 15.89 -16.83 -21.00
CA ARG A 57 15.27 -16.15 -19.85
C ARG A 57 16.25 -15.24 -19.10
N ARG A 58 17.52 -15.65 -18.99
CA ARG A 58 18.59 -14.83 -18.40
C ARG A 58 18.79 -13.50 -19.11
N VAL A 59 18.55 -13.45 -20.41
CA VAL A 59 18.70 -12.23 -21.21
C VAL A 59 17.56 -11.24 -20.90
N LEU A 60 16.34 -11.72 -20.69
CA LEU A 60 15.19 -10.85 -20.37
C LEU A 60 15.34 -10.22 -18.98
N GLU A 61 15.77 -10.99 -17.99
CA GLU A 61 15.99 -10.51 -16.62
C GLU A 61 17.17 -9.53 -16.53
N ARG A 62 18.26 -9.80 -17.26
CA ARG A 62 19.35 -8.84 -17.40
C ARG A 62 18.89 -7.53 -18.09
N LYS A 63 17.98 -7.64 -19.07
CA LYS A 63 17.38 -6.45 -19.70
C LYS A 63 16.51 -5.67 -18.72
N GLU A 64 15.76 -6.33 -17.85
CA GLU A 64 14.90 -5.70 -16.87
C GLU A 64 15.70 -5.06 -15.72
N LEU A 65 16.71 -5.75 -15.20
CA LEU A 65 17.66 -5.19 -14.24
C LEU A 65 18.44 -4.00 -14.83
N ALA A 66 18.90 -4.14 -16.08
CA ALA A 66 19.58 -3.06 -16.79
C ALA A 66 18.62 -1.89 -17.11
N TRP A 67 17.32 -2.13 -17.25
CA TRP A 67 16.33 -1.07 -17.42
C TRP A 67 16.06 -0.33 -16.12
N LEU A 68 15.95 -1.02 -14.99
CA LEU A 68 15.83 -0.41 -13.66
C LEU A 68 17.04 0.48 -13.34
N GLN A 69 18.26 0.01 -13.63
CA GLN A 69 19.47 0.78 -13.45
C GLN A 69 19.57 1.98 -14.42
N ARG A 70 19.20 1.80 -15.68
CA ARG A 70 19.15 2.88 -16.69
C ARG A 70 17.95 3.81 -16.49
N GLY A 71 16.82 3.30 -16.00
CA GLY A 71 15.64 4.11 -15.66
C GLY A 71 15.93 5.16 -14.59
N ALA A 72 16.72 4.81 -13.57
CA ALA A 72 17.19 5.75 -12.56
C ALA A 72 18.14 6.82 -13.15
N ARG A 73 19.06 6.43 -14.06
CA ARG A 73 19.95 7.38 -14.74
C ARG A 73 19.24 8.24 -15.78
N ALA A 74 18.29 7.69 -16.54
CA ALA A 74 17.49 8.44 -17.51
C ALA A 74 16.52 9.43 -16.82
N ARG A 75 15.98 9.06 -15.65
CA ARG A 75 15.15 9.96 -14.85
C ARG A 75 15.96 11.11 -14.23
N ARG A 76 17.20 10.88 -13.81
CA ARG A 76 18.09 11.97 -13.36
C ARG A 76 18.42 12.96 -14.49
N ARG A 77 18.60 12.52 -15.72
CA ARG A 77 18.81 13.40 -16.89
C ARG A 77 17.52 14.15 -17.30
N LYS A 78 16.37 13.46 -17.31
CA LYS A 78 15.05 14.08 -17.58
C LYS A 78 14.61 15.01 -16.47
N SER A 79 14.94 14.72 -15.21
CA SER A 79 14.68 15.59 -14.06
C SER A 79 15.42 16.92 -14.16
N LYS A 80 16.69 16.94 -14.60
CA LYS A 80 17.45 18.19 -14.82
C LYS A 80 16.89 19.05 -15.96
N SER A 81 16.46 18.45 -17.06
CA SER A 81 15.82 19.17 -18.16
C SER A 81 14.40 19.66 -17.80
N ARG A 82 13.63 18.89 -17.01
CA ARG A 82 12.33 19.32 -16.49
C ARG A 82 12.46 20.38 -15.40
N LEU A 83 13.48 20.32 -14.57
CA LEU A 83 13.81 21.40 -13.62
C LEU A 83 14.15 22.71 -14.37
N ALA A 84 14.86 22.65 -15.50
CA ALA A 84 15.13 23.82 -16.33
C ALA A 84 13.87 24.38 -17.03
N ILE A 85 12.92 23.52 -17.40
CA ILE A 85 11.62 23.92 -17.96
C ILE A 85 10.71 24.44 -16.84
N ALA A 86 10.66 23.78 -15.67
CA ALA A 86 9.91 24.23 -14.52
C ALA A 86 10.41 25.57 -13.98
N GLN A 87 11.72 25.81 -13.96
CA GLN A 87 12.28 27.12 -13.61
C GLN A 87 11.90 28.24 -14.58
N ARG A 88 11.68 27.95 -15.86
CA ARG A 88 11.16 28.92 -16.83
C ARG A 88 9.66 29.19 -16.71
N THR A 89 8.89 28.25 -16.16
CA THR A 89 7.43 28.41 -15.93
C THR A 89 7.14 29.07 -14.57
N LEU A 90 8.13 29.13 -13.66
CA LEU A 90 8.00 29.68 -12.30
C LEU A 90 8.22 31.19 -12.20
N THR A 91 8.27 31.93 -13.35
CA THR A 91 8.27 33.39 -13.36
C THR A 91 6.87 34.02 -13.50
N ALA A 92 5.81 33.21 -13.45
CA ALA A 92 4.44 33.72 -13.22
C ALA A 92 4.14 33.72 -11.71
N PRO A 93 3.47 34.77 -11.15
CA PRO A 93 3.22 34.82 -9.71
C PRO A 93 2.39 33.62 -9.28
N ALA A 94 3.02 32.76 -8.49
CA ALA A 94 2.43 31.55 -7.99
C ALA A 94 1.36 31.88 -6.96
N ARG A 95 0.16 31.32 -7.11
CA ARG A 95 -0.67 30.94 -5.97
C ARG A 95 0.21 30.10 -5.05
N GLU A 96 0.26 30.41 -3.76
CA GLU A 96 0.94 29.62 -2.76
C GLU A 96 0.40 28.20 -2.76
N GLU A 97 1.06 27.32 -3.51
CA GLU A 97 0.90 25.88 -3.33
C GLU A 97 1.56 25.54 -2.00
N GLN A 98 0.74 25.27 -1.00
CA GLN A 98 1.19 24.70 0.26
C GLN A 98 1.94 23.42 -0.06
N ARG A 99 3.25 23.45 0.11
CA ARG A 99 4.13 22.30 -0.08
C ARG A 99 3.70 21.21 0.91
N ILE A 100 3.14 20.15 0.35
CA ILE A 100 2.80 18.93 1.05
C ILE A 100 4.10 18.33 1.55
N GLY A 101 4.30 18.37 2.86
CA GLY A 101 5.34 17.55 3.50
C GLY A 101 5.04 16.05 3.26
N PRO A 102 6.04 15.17 3.20
CA PRO A 102 5.82 13.74 3.06
C PRO A 102 4.85 13.29 4.14
N LEU A 103 3.81 12.54 3.75
CA LEU A 103 2.88 11.92 4.68
C LEU A 103 3.70 11.08 5.67
N ALA A 104 3.90 11.60 6.87
CA ALA A 104 4.65 10.91 7.90
C ALA A 104 3.77 9.80 8.48
N LEU A 105 3.75 8.64 7.83
CA LEU A 105 3.12 7.41 8.36
C LEU A 105 3.76 6.99 9.69
N ASN A 106 4.86 7.63 10.08
CA ASN A 106 5.59 7.32 11.32
C ASN A 106 4.84 7.72 12.61
N ASP A 107 3.84 8.61 12.52
CA ASP A 107 3.07 9.09 13.69
C ASP A 107 1.85 8.21 14.00
N PHE A 108 1.56 7.21 13.15
CA PHE A 108 0.42 6.31 13.36
C PHE A 108 0.88 5.08 14.15
N GLY A 109 0.14 4.73 15.20
CA GLY A 109 0.35 3.53 15.98
C GLY A 109 1.21 3.71 17.24
N GLN A 110 0.89 4.67 18.10
CA GLN A 110 1.58 4.86 19.40
C GLN A 110 1.27 3.76 20.43
N GLN A 111 0.35 2.83 20.13
CA GLN A 111 0.09 1.71 21.03
C GLN A 111 1.13 0.61 20.86
N ARG A 112 1.57 0.07 22.00
CA ARG A 112 2.56 -1.02 22.05
C ARG A 112 2.00 -2.26 21.37
N LEU A 113 2.55 -2.62 20.22
CA LEU A 113 2.39 -3.93 19.62
C LEU A 113 3.30 -4.94 20.33
N GLY A 114 2.80 -6.15 20.58
CA GLY A 114 3.64 -7.27 20.99
C GLY A 114 4.70 -7.59 19.92
N ARG A 115 5.65 -8.48 20.25
CA ARG A 115 6.70 -8.89 19.31
C ARG A 115 6.15 -9.54 18.04
N GLN A 116 5.09 -10.36 18.19
CA GLN A 116 4.37 -11.01 17.10
C GLN A 116 3.08 -10.25 16.85
N VAL A 117 2.87 -9.82 15.61
CA VAL A 117 1.71 -9.03 15.22
C VAL A 117 0.72 -9.92 14.50
N ILE A 118 1.14 -10.58 13.43
CA ILE A 118 0.33 -11.51 12.65
C ILE A 118 1.23 -12.69 12.26
N ASP A 119 0.71 -13.90 12.44
CA ASP A 119 1.41 -15.13 12.08
C ASP A 119 0.50 -15.98 11.19
N LEU A 120 0.93 -16.23 9.97
CA LEU A 120 0.29 -17.10 9.00
C LEU A 120 1.04 -18.44 8.95
N GLU A 121 0.35 -19.52 9.26
CA GLU A 121 0.88 -20.89 9.23
C GLU A 121 0.18 -21.72 8.18
N ASN A 122 0.90 -22.07 7.11
CA ASN A 122 0.43 -22.92 6.01
C ASN A 122 -0.89 -22.40 5.37
N VAL A 123 -1.05 -21.10 5.31
CA VAL A 123 -2.28 -20.45 4.84
C VAL A 123 -2.45 -20.64 3.34
N GLY A 124 -3.62 -21.13 2.95
CA GLY A 124 -4.04 -21.21 1.56
C GLY A 124 -5.44 -20.67 1.34
N ALA A 125 -5.72 -20.23 0.12
CA ALA A 125 -7.03 -19.73 -0.26
C ALA A 125 -7.44 -20.22 -1.65
N GLU A 126 -8.73 -20.55 -1.74
CA GLU A 126 -9.41 -20.98 -2.95
C GLU A 126 -10.66 -20.14 -3.17
N VAL A 127 -10.96 -19.79 -4.41
CA VAL A 127 -12.14 -19.01 -4.80
C VAL A 127 -12.77 -19.64 -6.03
N GLY A 128 -14.04 -20.03 -5.91
CA GLY A 128 -14.78 -20.65 -7.02
C GLY A 128 -14.16 -21.95 -7.54
N GLY A 129 -13.57 -22.77 -6.68
CA GLY A 129 -12.89 -24.00 -7.05
C GLY A 129 -11.48 -23.80 -7.64
N LYS A 130 -11.02 -22.55 -7.74
CA LYS A 130 -9.67 -22.21 -8.21
C LYS A 130 -8.77 -21.91 -7.01
N LYS A 131 -7.71 -22.68 -6.85
CA LYS A 131 -6.64 -22.40 -5.90
C LYS A 131 -5.91 -21.12 -6.31
N LEU A 132 -5.83 -20.14 -5.42
CA LEU A 132 -5.13 -18.89 -5.64
C LEU A 132 -3.70 -18.94 -5.12
N PHE A 133 -3.55 -19.37 -3.88
CA PHE A 133 -2.24 -19.59 -3.25
C PHE A 133 -2.36 -20.67 -2.19
N ASP A 134 -1.21 -21.18 -1.75
CA ASP A 134 -1.09 -22.27 -0.81
C ASP A 134 0.20 -22.14 -0.01
N ASN A 135 0.20 -22.74 1.19
CA ASN A 135 1.37 -22.86 2.04
C ASN A 135 2.08 -21.51 2.30
N VAL A 136 1.30 -20.43 2.49
CA VAL A 136 1.84 -19.15 2.89
C VAL A 136 2.22 -19.21 4.35
N ASN A 137 3.52 -19.05 4.63
CA ASN A 137 4.08 -18.93 5.96
C ASN A 137 4.70 -17.54 6.09
N LEU A 138 4.18 -16.74 7.01
CA LEU A 138 4.58 -15.35 7.17
C LEU A 138 4.44 -14.92 8.63
N LEU A 139 5.54 -14.60 9.25
CA LEU A 139 5.55 -13.92 10.54
C LEU A 139 5.77 -12.42 10.32
N MET A 140 4.81 -11.61 10.74
CA MET A 140 4.88 -10.16 10.71
C MET A 140 5.16 -9.65 12.12
N SER A 141 6.24 -8.90 12.25
CA SER A 141 6.66 -8.23 13.48
C SER A 141 6.16 -6.79 13.54
N SER A 142 6.29 -6.16 14.71
CA SER A 142 5.99 -4.73 14.86
C SER A 142 6.92 -3.89 13.98
N MET A 143 6.38 -2.82 13.39
CA MET A 143 7.09 -1.87 12.50
C MET A 143 7.50 -2.43 11.13
N GLU A 144 7.17 -3.67 10.81
CA GLU A 144 7.43 -4.20 9.48
C GLU A 144 6.51 -3.57 8.42
N ARG A 145 7.07 -3.39 7.24
CA ARG A 145 6.38 -2.92 6.04
C ARG A 145 6.48 -3.99 4.98
N LEU A 146 5.41 -4.76 4.83
CA LEU A 146 5.32 -5.87 3.91
C LEU A 146 4.74 -5.44 2.58
N GLY A 147 5.51 -5.51 1.51
CA GLY A 147 5.05 -5.34 0.14
C GLY A 147 4.57 -6.67 -0.45
N VAL A 148 3.36 -6.71 -1.00
CA VAL A 148 2.80 -7.90 -1.68
C VAL A 148 2.88 -7.68 -3.18
N VAL A 149 3.55 -8.59 -3.89
CA VAL A 149 3.75 -8.55 -5.34
C VAL A 149 3.22 -9.82 -6.00
N GLY A 150 2.90 -9.74 -7.28
CA GLY A 150 2.44 -10.87 -8.08
C GLY A 150 1.55 -10.45 -9.23
N PRO A 151 1.24 -11.37 -10.18
CA PRO A 151 0.34 -11.11 -11.30
C PRO A 151 -1.08 -10.71 -10.85
N ASN A 152 -1.85 -10.10 -11.77
CA ASN A 152 -3.26 -9.84 -11.51
C ASN A 152 -4.03 -11.15 -11.38
N GLY A 153 -4.98 -11.20 -10.44
CA GLY A 153 -5.80 -12.39 -10.19
C GLY A 153 -5.11 -13.53 -9.44
N VAL A 154 -3.85 -13.36 -8.98
CA VAL A 154 -3.13 -14.39 -8.22
C VAL A 154 -3.60 -14.51 -6.75
N GLY A 155 -4.42 -13.54 -6.27
CA GLY A 155 -4.96 -13.59 -4.92
C GLY A 155 -4.37 -12.58 -3.94
N LYS A 156 -3.73 -11.50 -4.42
CA LYS A 156 -3.15 -10.45 -3.53
C LYS A 156 -4.20 -9.85 -2.59
N SER A 157 -5.33 -9.37 -3.14
CA SER A 157 -6.44 -8.84 -2.33
C SER A 157 -7.05 -9.92 -1.43
N THR A 158 -7.14 -11.17 -1.92
CA THR A 158 -7.61 -12.30 -1.11
C THR A 158 -6.68 -12.57 0.08
N LEU A 159 -5.36 -12.44 -0.11
CA LEU A 159 -4.41 -12.55 1.01
C LEU A 159 -4.64 -11.42 2.03
N LEU A 160 -4.85 -10.18 1.57
CA LEU A 160 -5.19 -9.08 2.48
C LEU A 160 -6.50 -9.32 3.22
N ASP A 161 -7.53 -9.86 2.55
CA ASP A 161 -8.82 -10.23 3.18
C ASP A 161 -8.64 -11.32 4.25
N VAL A 162 -7.79 -12.30 3.99
CA VAL A 162 -7.44 -13.35 4.98
C VAL A 162 -6.70 -12.73 6.17
N ILE A 163 -5.70 -11.88 5.92
CA ILE A 163 -4.97 -11.16 6.96
C ILE A 163 -5.89 -10.22 7.76
N ALA A 164 -6.89 -9.62 7.12
CA ALA A 164 -7.88 -8.77 7.78
C ALA A 164 -8.92 -9.55 8.60
N GLY A 165 -8.96 -10.88 8.50
CA GLY A 165 -10.01 -11.71 9.08
C GLY A 165 -11.36 -11.60 8.38
N ARG A 166 -11.42 -10.94 7.21
CA ARG A 166 -12.64 -10.81 6.38
C ARG A 166 -12.96 -12.10 5.61
N ARG A 167 -11.95 -12.94 5.41
CA ARG A 167 -12.08 -14.25 4.76
C ARG A 167 -11.39 -15.31 5.59
N ILE A 168 -12.08 -16.43 5.80
CA ILE A 168 -11.48 -17.61 6.42
C ILE A 168 -10.57 -18.29 5.38
N PRO A 169 -9.32 -18.62 5.71
CA PRO A 169 -8.44 -19.36 4.83
C PRO A 169 -9.01 -20.76 4.54
N THR A 170 -8.74 -21.31 3.36
CA THR A 170 -9.14 -22.67 3.01
C THR A 170 -8.28 -23.71 3.75
N THR A 171 -7.01 -23.40 3.97
CA THR A 171 -6.06 -24.20 4.72
C THR A 171 -5.22 -23.31 5.64
N GLY A 172 -4.65 -23.91 6.69
CA GLY A 172 -3.80 -23.22 7.63
C GLY A 172 -4.53 -22.35 8.63
N THR A 173 -3.77 -21.54 9.37
CA THR A 173 -4.29 -20.69 10.45
C THR A 173 -3.66 -19.29 10.39
N VAL A 174 -4.43 -18.30 10.84
CA VAL A 174 -3.95 -16.94 11.05
C VAL A 174 -4.06 -16.61 12.52
N ASN A 175 -2.92 -16.36 13.15
CA ASN A 175 -2.82 -16.02 14.56
C ASN A 175 -2.57 -14.51 14.70
N TYR A 176 -3.30 -13.87 15.60
CA TYR A 176 -3.21 -12.44 15.83
C TYR A 176 -2.68 -12.14 17.24
N GLY A 177 -1.82 -11.15 17.35
CA GLY A 177 -1.47 -10.59 18.66
C GLY A 177 -2.68 -9.99 19.37
N SER A 178 -2.69 -10.02 20.69
CA SER A 178 -3.85 -9.63 21.53
C SER A 178 -4.27 -8.17 21.43
N THR A 179 -3.40 -7.29 20.94
CA THR A 179 -3.63 -5.82 20.91
C THR A 179 -3.80 -5.28 19.47
N ILE A 180 -4.06 -6.17 18.51
CA ILE A 180 -4.14 -5.77 17.09
C ILE A 180 -5.44 -5.00 16.83
N ARG A 181 -5.28 -3.87 16.12
CA ARG A 181 -6.36 -3.11 15.47
C ARG A 181 -5.99 -2.92 14.02
N ILE A 182 -6.72 -3.60 13.14
CA ILE A 182 -6.46 -3.58 11.70
C ILE A 182 -7.28 -2.45 11.06
N GLY A 183 -6.60 -1.57 10.33
CA GLY A 183 -7.21 -0.66 9.38
C GLY A 183 -7.04 -1.21 7.97
N TYR A 184 -8.12 -1.31 7.22
CA TYR A 184 -8.10 -1.83 5.86
C TYR A 184 -8.59 -0.81 4.85
N PHE A 185 -7.71 -0.45 3.94
CA PHE A 185 -7.98 0.40 2.80
C PHE A 185 -8.10 -0.48 1.55
N ASP A 186 -9.33 -0.70 1.09
CA ASP A 186 -9.60 -1.55 -0.06
C ASP A 186 -9.54 -0.81 -1.40
N GLN A 187 -9.43 -1.57 -2.48
CA GLN A 187 -9.31 -1.03 -3.83
C GLN A 187 -10.61 -0.37 -4.32
N THR A 188 -11.76 -0.84 -3.89
CA THR A 188 -13.06 -0.46 -4.49
C THR A 188 -13.71 0.77 -3.88
N GLY A 189 -13.28 1.18 -2.69
CA GLY A 189 -13.81 2.38 -2.02
C GLY A 189 -15.30 2.29 -1.65
N GLN A 190 -15.90 1.10 -1.67
CA GLN A 190 -17.34 0.90 -1.53
C GLN A 190 -17.89 1.15 -0.10
N THR A 191 -17.05 1.51 0.85
CA THR A 191 -17.43 1.57 2.26
C THR A 191 -17.89 2.95 2.75
N LEU A 192 -17.81 3.99 1.90
CA LEU A 192 -18.28 5.31 2.30
C LEU A 192 -19.77 5.48 2.03
N ASP A 193 -20.53 5.86 3.07
CA ASP A 193 -21.91 6.28 2.90
C ASP A 193 -21.95 7.58 2.09
N GLN A 194 -22.59 7.52 0.91
CA GLN A 194 -22.63 8.61 -0.05
C GLN A 194 -23.48 9.81 0.44
N ASP A 195 -24.42 9.57 1.33
CA ASP A 195 -25.32 10.61 1.89
C ASP A 195 -24.76 11.23 3.17
N ALA A 196 -23.79 10.57 3.81
CA ALA A 196 -23.10 11.12 4.97
C ALA A 196 -22.21 12.32 4.60
N SER A 197 -21.99 13.21 5.55
CA SER A 197 -21.02 14.29 5.44
C SER A 197 -19.59 13.82 5.71
N VAL A 198 -18.61 14.59 5.24
CA VAL A 198 -17.18 14.33 5.51
C VAL A 198 -16.92 14.19 7.01
N GLU A 199 -17.51 15.06 7.82
CA GLU A 199 -17.35 15.00 9.28
C GLU A 199 -17.97 13.74 9.90
N GLU A 200 -19.12 13.28 9.40
CA GLU A 200 -19.76 12.06 9.88
C GLU A 200 -18.97 10.79 9.52
N ILE A 201 -18.32 10.76 8.37
CA ILE A 201 -17.44 9.65 8.00
C ILE A 201 -16.26 9.51 8.99
N VAL A 202 -15.76 10.63 9.50
CA VAL A 202 -14.56 10.64 10.36
C VAL A 202 -14.90 10.53 11.84
N ALA A 203 -15.91 11.27 12.31
CA ALA A 203 -16.30 11.31 13.71
C ALA A 203 -17.32 10.24 14.09
N GLY A 204 -18.00 9.67 13.10
CA GLY A 204 -19.17 8.82 13.28
C GLY A 204 -20.49 9.59 13.28
N PRO A 205 -21.62 8.89 13.01
CA PRO A 205 -22.94 9.51 12.93
C PRO A 205 -23.30 10.27 14.20
N GLY A 206 -23.71 11.53 14.05
CA GLY A 206 -24.14 12.38 15.17
C GLY A 206 -23.02 12.83 16.12
N SER A 207 -21.77 12.48 15.84
CA SER A 207 -20.60 12.89 16.62
C SER A 207 -19.98 14.17 16.05
N ARG A 208 -19.24 14.91 16.90
CA ARG A 208 -18.44 16.06 16.47
C ARG A 208 -16.99 15.64 16.29
N LEU A 209 -16.31 16.27 15.34
CA LEU A 209 -14.87 16.12 15.16
C LEU A 209 -14.11 16.53 16.43
N ASP A 210 -13.22 15.69 16.87
CA ASP A 210 -12.22 16.04 17.86
C ASP A 210 -11.05 16.83 17.23
N HIS A 211 -10.13 17.30 18.08
CA HIS A 211 -8.98 18.09 17.61
C HIS A 211 -8.04 17.29 16.70
N ARG A 212 -7.86 16.00 16.97
CA ARG A 212 -7.01 15.12 16.15
C ARG A 212 -7.64 14.87 14.77
N GLN A 213 -8.94 14.58 14.75
CA GLN A 213 -9.71 14.36 13.52
C GLN A 213 -9.74 15.63 12.66
N THR A 214 -9.91 16.81 13.27
CA THR A 214 -9.85 18.10 12.58
C THR A 214 -8.46 18.34 11.95
N ASN A 215 -7.39 18.08 12.70
CA ASN A 215 -6.03 18.18 12.18
C ASN A 215 -5.76 17.16 11.06
N LEU A 216 -6.31 15.95 11.18
CA LEU A 216 -6.19 14.91 10.17
C LEU A 216 -6.89 15.34 8.88
N LEU A 217 -8.11 15.88 8.95
CA LEU A 217 -8.83 16.47 7.82
C LEU A 217 -7.99 17.53 7.09
N GLY A 218 -7.40 18.46 7.84
CA GLY A 218 -6.53 19.48 7.27
C GLY A 218 -5.30 18.88 6.56
N ARG A 219 -4.68 17.85 7.12
CA ARG A 219 -3.53 17.13 6.51
C ARG A 219 -3.91 16.41 5.21
N PHE A 220 -5.19 16.05 5.03
CA PHE A 220 -5.72 15.42 3.81
C PHE A 220 -6.43 16.43 2.89
N TRP A 221 -6.20 17.73 3.11
CA TRP A 221 -6.72 18.85 2.30
C TRP A 221 -8.26 18.96 2.29
N PHE A 222 -8.90 18.58 3.39
CA PHE A 222 -10.28 18.90 3.61
C PHE A 222 -10.38 20.21 4.40
N GLU A 223 -10.70 21.30 3.70
CA GLU A 223 -10.90 22.59 4.35
C GLU A 223 -12.16 22.58 5.24
N PRO A 224 -12.22 23.39 6.29
CA PRO A 224 -13.39 23.46 7.19
C PRO A 224 -14.73 23.67 6.46
N ALA A 225 -14.71 24.38 5.33
CA ALA A 225 -15.91 24.60 4.50
C ALA A 225 -16.45 23.30 3.88
N THR A 226 -15.59 22.28 3.66
CA THR A 226 -15.97 21.01 3.05
C THR A 226 -16.39 19.96 4.07
N HIS A 227 -16.20 20.18 5.37
CA HIS A 227 -16.49 19.16 6.39
C HIS A 227 -17.95 18.73 6.40
N ARG A 228 -18.89 19.63 6.03
CA ARG A 228 -20.32 19.34 5.93
C ARG A 228 -20.78 18.93 4.54
N ALA A 229 -19.88 18.86 3.57
CA ALA A 229 -20.21 18.40 2.24
C ALA A 229 -20.53 16.91 2.27
N GLN A 230 -21.55 16.49 1.51
CA GLN A 230 -21.88 15.07 1.37
C GLN A 230 -20.85 14.36 0.51
N VAL A 231 -20.55 13.11 0.86
CA VAL A 231 -19.54 12.28 0.16
C VAL A 231 -19.81 12.22 -1.36
N LYS A 232 -21.07 12.09 -1.77
CA LYS A 232 -21.46 12.06 -3.19
C LYS A 232 -21.09 13.31 -3.98
N THR A 233 -20.85 14.45 -3.31
CA THR A 233 -20.46 15.70 -3.97
C THR A 233 -18.94 15.83 -4.18
N LEU A 234 -18.18 14.92 -3.58
CA LEU A 234 -16.73 14.89 -3.70
C LEU A 234 -16.29 14.24 -5.01
N SER A 235 -15.18 14.69 -5.56
CA SER A 235 -14.50 14.00 -6.65
C SER A 235 -14.02 12.61 -6.21
N GLY A 236 -13.83 11.69 -7.17
CA GLY A 236 -13.34 10.34 -6.85
C GLY A 236 -12.02 10.33 -6.08
N GLY A 237 -11.11 11.28 -6.38
CA GLY A 237 -9.86 11.44 -5.64
C GLY A 237 -10.07 11.92 -4.19
N GLU A 238 -11.03 12.82 -3.96
CA GLU A 238 -11.40 13.28 -2.62
C GLU A 238 -12.07 12.16 -1.81
N GLN A 239 -13.00 11.41 -2.43
CA GLN A 239 -13.60 10.25 -1.79
C GLN A 239 -12.54 9.23 -1.37
N ARG A 240 -11.53 9.00 -2.22
CA ARG A 240 -10.44 8.08 -1.94
C ARG A 240 -9.54 8.58 -0.80
N ARG A 241 -9.23 9.88 -0.74
CA ARG A 241 -8.53 10.49 0.39
C ARG A 241 -9.35 10.40 1.68
N LEU A 242 -10.66 10.66 1.61
CA LEU A 242 -11.57 10.54 2.75
C LEU A 242 -11.61 9.11 3.29
N GLN A 243 -11.68 8.11 2.41
CA GLN A 243 -11.62 6.70 2.79
C GLN A 243 -10.31 6.35 3.52
N LEU A 244 -9.16 6.76 2.97
CA LEU A 244 -7.88 6.52 3.64
C LEU A 244 -7.84 7.21 5.01
N MET A 245 -8.33 8.44 5.08
CA MET A 245 -8.40 9.20 6.31
C MET A 245 -9.33 8.55 7.35
N SER A 246 -10.51 8.05 6.96
CA SER A 246 -11.43 7.35 7.87
C SER A 246 -10.78 6.09 8.47
N VAL A 247 -10.02 5.36 7.67
CA VAL A 247 -9.23 4.22 8.17
C VAL A 247 -8.20 4.67 9.20
N LEU A 248 -7.47 5.76 8.93
CA LEU A 248 -6.45 6.28 9.85
C LEU A 248 -7.05 6.91 11.12
N ALA A 249 -8.26 7.50 11.02
CA ALA A 249 -8.96 8.08 12.17
C ALA A 249 -9.35 7.04 13.23
N SER A 250 -9.49 5.76 12.84
CA SER A 250 -9.73 4.65 13.80
C SER A 250 -8.47 4.24 14.58
N GLU A 251 -7.34 4.94 14.38
CA GLU A 251 -6.06 4.68 15.05
C GLU A 251 -5.60 3.20 14.94
N PRO A 252 -5.55 2.61 13.76
CA PRO A 252 -5.09 1.24 13.62
C PRO A 252 -3.59 1.13 13.98
N ASN A 253 -3.17 -0.04 14.46
CA ASN A 253 -1.76 -0.34 14.66
C ASN A 253 -1.22 -1.32 13.61
N VAL A 254 -2.11 -1.88 12.77
CA VAL A 254 -1.77 -2.59 11.54
C VAL A 254 -2.58 -1.99 10.40
N LEU A 255 -1.91 -1.59 9.32
CA LEU A 255 -2.54 -0.98 8.17
C LEU A 255 -2.39 -1.91 6.95
N LEU A 256 -3.51 -2.29 6.36
CA LEU A 256 -3.58 -3.05 5.13
C LEU A 256 -4.00 -2.11 3.99
N LEU A 257 -3.20 -2.04 2.94
CA LEU A 257 -3.41 -1.14 1.81
C LEU A 257 -3.47 -1.94 0.51
N ASP A 258 -4.63 -1.96 -0.13
CA ASP A 258 -4.82 -2.60 -1.44
C ASP A 258 -4.80 -1.54 -2.55
N GLU A 259 -3.72 -1.52 -3.35
CA GLU A 259 -3.46 -0.58 -4.43
C GLU A 259 -3.66 0.90 -4.03
N PRO A 260 -2.97 1.39 -2.99
CA PRO A 260 -3.23 2.72 -2.43
C PRO A 260 -2.98 3.87 -3.41
N LEU A 261 -2.13 3.67 -4.41
CA LEU A 261 -1.79 4.68 -5.42
C LEU A 261 -2.52 4.50 -6.76
N GLY A 262 -3.32 3.45 -6.91
CA GLY A 262 -3.98 3.12 -8.18
C GLY A 262 -4.97 4.18 -8.66
N SER A 263 -5.55 4.95 -7.74
CA SER A 263 -6.55 5.98 -8.00
C SER A 263 -6.17 7.38 -7.51
N LEU A 264 -4.97 7.54 -6.94
CA LEU A 264 -4.46 8.87 -6.62
C LEU A 264 -3.91 9.50 -7.90
N ASP A 265 -4.38 10.71 -8.20
CA ASP A 265 -3.99 11.47 -9.38
C ASP A 265 -2.46 11.52 -9.53
N TYR A 266 -1.99 11.56 -10.77
CA TYR A 266 -0.56 11.66 -11.13
C TYR A 266 0.17 12.81 -10.43
N SER A 267 -0.56 13.80 -9.94
CA SER A 267 -0.04 14.94 -9.18
C SER A 267 0.57 14.56 -7.81
N LEU A 268 0.16 13.43 -7.23
CA LEU A 268 0.67 12.93 -5.95
C LEU A 268 1.78 11.89 -6.09
N ARG A 269 2.15 11.52 -7.33
CA ARG A 269 3.20 10.52 -7.62
C ARG A 269 4.60 11.14 -7.77
N GLN A 270 4.76 12.44 -7.56
CA GLN A 270 6.04 13.15 -7.60
C GLN A 270 6.55 13.36 -6.15
#